data_9b9b5a00f35d810bf305b0c51b183c03
#
_entry.id   9b9b5a00f35d810bf305b0c51b183c03
#
_cell.length_a   1.000
_cell.length_b   1.000
_cell.length_c   1.000
_cell.angle_alpha   90.00
_cell.angle_beta   90.00
_cell.angle_gamma   90.00
#
_symmetry.space_group_name_H-M   'P 1'
#
loop_
_entity.id
_entity.type
_entity.pdbx_description
1 polymer ?
#
loop_
_entity_poly.entity_id
_entity_poly.type
_entity_poly.pdbx_seq_one_letter_code
_entity_poly.pdbx_strand_id
1 'polypeptide(L)'
;MSQISKYQLLGKVGSGVYGDVYKAINTSTGKIVAIKKIKKQSQDQGISQVALRETSILQTVQCENIVKLIEIEYVQECIRLVMEFYDVDLDTYLKSNVLDMQKIQEILHGILKGMNECHKKKCMHRDLKPQNILISKDGKVKIGDFGMARSFQQLPGSYTYEVITLWYRPPELLLKPSCYTTAIDVWSIGCIFAQMVLNAPLFAGDSEIQQMKLICDSISSKQDDVQVLSNSQFQEELERKLDQQFQNTQLTQDGLDLLKKLLQLNPVNRISCQEALRHPFFKNTLEPDVVDENMGLLSEYFKVQQ
;
A
#
# COMPACT_ATOMS: atom_id res chain seq x y z
N MET A 1 2.07 3.60 -45.02
CA MET A 1 0.83 3.47 -44.22
C MET A 1 1.21 3.77 -42.79
N SER A 2 0.75 4.90 -42.23
CA SER A 2 0.96 5.24 -40.84
C SER A 2 0.22 4.19 -39.98
N GLN A 3 0.98 3.40 -39.22
CA GLN A 3 0.37 2.48 -38.24
C GLN A 3 -0.54 3.31 -37.31
N ILE A 4 -1.85 3.08 -37.39
CA ILE A 4 -2.81 3.66 -36.45
C ILE A 4 -2.39 3.15 -35.09
N SER A 5 -2.03 4.06 -34.20
CA SER A 5 -1.64 3.69 -32.85
C SER A 5 -2.80 2.95 -32.17
N LYS A 6 -2.54 1.78 -31.60
CA LYS A 6 -3.53 0.96 -30.87
C LYS A 6 -4.22 1.75 -29.76
N TYR A 7 -3.55 2.76 -29.20
CA TYR A 7 -4.06 3.61 -28.13
C TYR A 7 -4.00 5.09 -28.53
N GLN A 8 -5.13 5.77 -28.40
CA GLN A 8 -5.22 7.21 -28.54
C GLN A 8 -5.19 7.85 -27.13
N LEU A 9 -4.20 8.70 -26.87
CA LEU A 9 -4.10 9.44 -25.62
C LEU A 9 -5.19 10.49 -25.52
N LEU A 10 -5.90 10.53 -24.39
CA LEU A 10 -6.96 11.49 -24.10
C LEU A 10 -6.48 12.66 -23.22
N GLY A 11 -5.51 12.41 -22.33
CA GLY A 11 -4.93 13.40 -21.46
C GLY A 11 -4.01 12.80 -20.40
N LYS A 12 -3.18 13.64 -19.80
CA LYS A 12 -2.32 13.26 -18.66
C LYS A 12 -3.16 13.33 -17.39
N VAL A 13 -3.14 12.23 -16.60
CA VAL A 13 -3.91 12.10 -15.35
C VAL A 13 -3.03 12.03 -14.11
N GLY A 14 -1.73 11.78 -14.28
CA GLY A 14 -0.78 11.75 -13.17
C GLY A 14 0.65 11.97 -13.62
N SER A 15 1.51 12.42 -12.70
CA SER A 15 2.95 12.55 -12.88
C SER A 15 3.63 12.09 -11.60
N GLY A 16 4.59 11.19 -11.73
CA GLY A 16 5.37 10.69 -10.60
C GLY A 16 6.86 10.63 -10.93
N VAL A 17 7.65 10.26 -9.92
CA VAL A 17 9.11 10.13 -10.04
C VAL A 17 9.50 9.17 -11.17
N TYR A 18 8.72 8.11 -11.37
CA TYR A 18 9.03 7.03 -12.32
C TYR A 18 8.42 7.22 -13.71
N GLY A 19 7.53 8.20 -13.89
CA GLY A 19 6.89 8.43 -15.18
C GLY A 19 5.58 9.18 -15.11
N ASP A 20 5.00 9.38 -16.28
CA ASP A 20 3.72 10.05 -16.47
C ASP A 20 2.62 9.04 -16.79
N VAL A 21 1.44 9.22 -16.18
CA VAL A 21 0.25 8.39 -16.42
C VAL A 21 -0.74 9.16 -17.29
N TYR A 22 -1.21 8.49 -18.34
CA TYR A 22 -2.16 9.05 -19.30
C TYR A 22 -3.43 8.21 -19.33
N LYS A 23 -4.57 8.88 -19.42
CA LYS A 23 -5.83 8.27 -19.84
C LYS A 23 -5.79 8.08 -21.35
N ALA A 24 -6.18 6.90 -21.83
CA ALA A 24 -6.19 6.58 -23.26
C ALA A 24 -7.40 5.72 -23.61
N ILE A 25 -7.75 5.69 -24.88
CA ILE A 25 -8.75 4.79 -25.44
C ILE A 25 -8.08 3.77 -26.36
N ASN A 26 -8.41 2.50 -26.15
CA ASN A 26 -8.04 1.44 -27.10
C ASN A 26 -8.91 1.59 -28.36
N THR A 27 -8.30 1.93 -29.49
CA THR A 27 -9.02 2.26 -30.74
C THR A 27 -9.77 1.07 -31.34
N SER A 28 -9.35 -0.16 -31.02
CA SER A 28 -10.00 -1.38 -31.51
C SER A 28 -11.20 -1.81 -30.67
N THR A 29 -11.17 -1.55 -29.33
CA THR A 29 -12.21 -2.04 -28.41
C THR A 29 -13.08 -0.93 -27.82
N GLY A 30 -12.69 0.35 -27.97
CA GLY A 30 -13.33 1.49 -27.34
C GLY A 30 -13.12 1.57 -25.81
N LYS A 31 -12.37 0.65 -25.20
CA LYS A 31 -12.17 0.64 -23.76
C LYS A 31 -11.17 1.70 -23.31
N ILE A 32 -11.48 2.36 -22.19
CA ILE A 32 -10.57 3.30 -21.53
C ILE A 32 -9.51 2.51 -20.74
N VAL A 33 -8.26 2.96 -20.85
CA VAL A 33 -7.10 2.38 -20.18
C VAL A 33 -6.21 3.47 -19.58
N ALA A 34 -5.38 3.10 -18.60
CA ALA A 34 -4.28 3.92 -18.09
C ALA A 34 -2.98 3.49 -18.76
N ILE A 35 -2.20 4.44 -19.24
CA ILE A 35 -0.88 4.18 -19.83
C ILE A 35 0.18 4.90 -18.99
N LYS A 36 0.98 4.15 -18.23
CA LYS A 36 2.14 4.67 -17.51
C LYS A 36 3.35 4.62 -18.43
N LYS A 37 3.86 5.80 -18.81
CA LYS A 37 5.09 5.94 -19.59
C LYS A 37 6.27 6.03 -18.63
N ILE A 38 7.13 5.02 -18.64
CA ILE A 38 8.33 4.97 -17.81
C ILE A 38 9.49 5.59 -18.60
N LYS A 39 10.11 6.62 -18.02
CA LYS A 39 11.26 7.32 -18.64
C LYS A 39 12.52 6.46 -18.55
N LYS A 40 13.35 6.44 -19.58
CA LYS A 40 14.74 5.95 -19.50
C LYS A 40 15.53 6.86 -18.55
N GLN A 41 16.32 6.29 -17.67
CA GLN A 41 17.15 7.06 -16.73
C GLN A 41 18.43 7.66 -17.38
N SER A 42 18.96 7.08 -18.46
CA SER A 42 20.04 7.63 -19.30
C SER A 42 20.20 6.79 -20.58
N GLN A 43 20.88 7.32 -21.60
CA GLN A 43 21.12 6.63 -22.88
C GLN A 43 21.94 5.33 -22.74
N ASP A 44 22.77 5.21 -21.69
CA ASP A 44 23.69 4.06 -21.50
C ASP A 44 23.18 2.96 -20.56
N GLN A 45 22.07 3.17 -19.84
CA GLN A 45 21.54 2.21 -18.88
C GLN A 45 20.26 1.56 -19.37
N GLY A 46 20.25 0.73 -20.36
CA GLY A 46 19.16 -0.16 -20.80
C GLY A 46 17.74 0.09 -20.22
N ILE A 47 16.94 -0.94 -20.08
CA ILE A 47 15.59 -0.88 -19.50
C ILE A 47 15.70 -0.53 -18.01
N SER A 48 14.93 0.48 -17.54
CA SER A 48 14.89 0.87 -16.13
C SER A 48 14.56 -0.34 -15.23
N GLN A 49 15.41 -0.58 -14.23
CA GLN A 49 15.18 -1.64 -13.23
C GLN A 49 13.82 -1.51 -12.52
N VAL A 50 13.34 -0.27 -12.37
CA VAL A 50 12.02 0.04 -11.81
C VAL A 50 10.91 -0.51 -12.72
N ALA A 51 11.01 -0.28 -14.04
CA ALA A 51 10.05 -0.79 -15.03
C ALA A 51 9.98 -2.32 -15.04
N LEU A 52 11.15 -2.97 -15.05
CA LEU A 52 11.23 -4.44 -15.02
C LEU A 52 10.60 -5.01 -13.76
N ARG A 53 10.83 -4.35 -12.62
CA ARG A 53 10.32 -4.77 -11.33
C ARG A 53 8.81 -4.60 -11.23
N GLU A 54 8.28 -3.42 -11.56
CA GLU A 54 6.84 -3.14 -11.58
C GLU A 54 6.10 -4.10 -12.49
N THR A 55 6.64 -4.33 -13.69
CA THR A 55 6.10 -5.30 -14.65
C THR A 55 6.06 -6.72 -14.09
N SER A 56 7.18 -7.20 -13.54
CA SER A 56 7.28 -8.55 -12.98
C SER A 56 6.28 -8.78 -11.85
N ILE A 57 6.11 -7.79 -10.98
CA ILE A 57 5.17 -7.87 -9.86
C ILE A 57 3.73 -7.90 -10.37
N LEU A 58 3.34 -6.99 -11.26
CA LEU A 58 1.99 -6.94 -11.82
C LEU A 58 1.63 -8.19 -12.65
N GLN A 59 2.62 -8.88 -13.23
CA GLN A 59 2.41 -10.16 -13.89
C GLN A 59 2.26 -11.32 -12.90
N THR A 60 2.96 -11.26 -11.76
CA THR A 60 3.02 -12.35 -10.77
C THR A 60 1.85 -12.29 -9.79
N VAL A 61 1.46 -11.07 -9.38
CA VAL A 61 0.38 -10.85 -8.41
C VAL A 61 -0.90 -10.52 -9.16
N GLN A 62 -1.67 -11.55 -9.48
CA GLN A 62 -3.00 -11.39 -10.10
C GLN A 62 -4.07 -11.57 -9.04
N CYS A 63 -4.73 -10.47 -8.66
CA CYS A 63 -5.77 -10.43 -7.66
C CYS A 63 -6.83 -9.40 -8.04
N GLU A 64 -8.08 -9.64 -7.65
CA GLU A 64 -9.18 -8.71 -7.90
C GLU A 64 -8.90 -7.30 -7.33
N ASN A 65 -8.15 -7.20 -6.23
CA ASN A 65 -7.83 -5.94 -5.56
C ASN A 65 -6.47 -5.35 -5.97
N ILE A 66 -5.87 -5.82 -7.06
CA ILE A 66 -4.65 -5.26 -7.66
C ILE A 66 -4.99 -4.75 -9.06
N VAL A 67 -4.42 -3.60 -9.44
CA VAL A 67 -4.56 -3.06 -10.80
C VAL A 67 -4.04 -4.07 -11.81
N LYS A 68 -4.89 -4.42 -12.79
CA LYS A 68 -4.53 -5.38 -13.82
C LYS A 68 -3.65 -4.75 -14.89
N LEU A 69 -2.48 -5.33 -15.12
CA LEU A 69 -1.66 -5.06 -16.29
C LEU A 69 -2.31 -5.74 -17.51
N ILE A 70 -2.65 -4.97 -18.54
CA ILE A 70 -3.26 -5.46 -19.78
C ILE A 70 -2.19 -5.89 -20.77
N GLU A 71 -1.21 -5.01 -21.02
CA GLU A 71 -0.06 -5.29 -21.89
C GLU A 71 1.10 -4.34 -21.62
N ILE A 72 2.23 -4.67 -22.20
CA ILE A 72 3.46 -3.87 -22.17
C ILE A 72 3.80 -3.51 -23.62
N GLU A 73 3.98 -2.23 -23.87
CA GLU A 73 4.43 -1.74 -25.17
C GLU A 73 5.85 -1.18 -25.08
N TYR A 74 6.65 -1.46 -26.12
CA TYR A 74 7.97 -0.86 -26.32
C TYR A 74 7.85 0.12 -27.49
N VAL A 75 7.85 1.42 -27.20
CA VAL A 75 7.68 2.47 -28.21
C VAL A 75 8.77 3.52 -28.07
N GLN A 76 9.54 3.74 -29.13
CA GLN A 76 10.54 4.81 -29.21
C GLN A 76 11.40 4.91 -27.93
N GLU A 77 12.00 3.80 -27.54
CA GLU A 77 12.87 3.71 -26.34
C GLU A 77 12.16 3.94 -24.98
N CYS A 78 10.84 3.99 -24.94
CA CYS A 78 10.04 4.06 -23.72
C CYS A 78 9.29 2.75 -23.48
N ILE A 79 9.17 2.36 -22.22
CA ILE A 79 8.24 1.30 -21.80
C ILE A 79 6.93 1.95 -21.44
N ARG A 80 5.83 1.41 -21.97
CA ARG A 80 4.48 1.78 -21.62
C ARG A 80 3.80 0.59 -20.96
N LEU A 81 3.37 0.77 -19.73
CA LEU A 81 2.51 -0.19 -19.04
C LEU A 81 1.06 0.21 -19.29
N VAL A 82 0.32 -0.63 -20.00
CA VAL A 82 -1.10 -0.44 -20.26
C VAL A 82 -1.88 -1.20 -19.18
N MET A 83 -2.69 -0.48 -18.43
CA MET A 83 -3.41 -0.99 -17.26
C MET A 83 -4.89 -0.62 -17.32
N GLU A 84 -5.70 -1.28 -16.50
CA GLU A 84 -7.07 -0.83 -16.24
C GLU A 84 -7.06 0.62 -15.75
N PHE A 85 -8.06 1.40 -16.18
CA PHE A 85 -8.23 2.79 -15.78
C PHE A 85 -9.28 2.91 -14.67
N TYR A 86 -8.97 3.71 -13.68
CA TYR A 86 -9.86 4.08 -12.57
C TYR A 86 -9.99 5.60 -12.51
N ASP A 87 -11.22 6.09 -12.30
CA ASP A 87 -11.52 7.53 -12.39
C ASP A 87 -11.02 8.31 -11.16
N VAL A 88 -10.92 7.68 -9.98
CA VAL A 88 -10.60 8.36 -8.73
C VAL A 88 -9.71 7.50 -7.83
N ASP A 89 -8.76 8.12 -7.16
CA ASP A 89 -8.02 7.57 -6.04
C ASP A 89 -8.70 7.92 -4.70
N LEU A 90 -8.32 7.20 -3.63
CA LEU A 90 -8.91 7.37 -2.30
C LEU A 90 -8.66 8.77 -1.72
N ASP A 91 -7.50 9.40 -2.00
CA ASP A 91 -7.21 10.76 -1.53
C ASP A 91 -8.17 11.79 -2.13
N THR A 92 -8.36 11.70 -3.45
CA THR A 92 -9.33 12.53 -4.17
C THR A 92 -10.77 12.25 -3.72
N TYR A 93 -11.10 10.97 -3.47
CA TYR A 93 -12.41 10.56 -3.00
C TYR A 93 -12.74 11.13 -1.61
N LEU A 94 -11.79 11.07 -0.67
CA LEU A 94 -11.95 11.59 0.70
C LEU A 94 -12.10 13.12 0.76
N LYS A 95 -11.54 13.87 -0.19
CA LYS A 95 -11.70 15.33 -0.27
C LYS A 95 -13.14 15.77 -0.52
N SER A 96 -13.93 14.91 -1.16
CA SER A 96 -15.31 15.20 -1.54
C SER A 96 -16.36 14.38 -0.79
N ASN A 97 -15.93 13.39 0.02
CA ASN A 97 -16.83 12.45 0.69
C ASN A 97 -16.37 12.17 2.12
N VAL A 98 -17.32 12.13 3.03
CA VAL A 98 -17.14 11.52 4.36
C VAL A 98 -17.67 10.10 4.27
N LEU A 99 -16.87 9.14 4.67
CA LEU A 99 -17.22 7.72 4.59
C LEU A 99 -18.04 7.29 5.80
N ASP A 100 -19.08 6.50 5.58
CA ASP A 100 -19.71 5.73 6.65
C ASP A 100 -18.85 4.50 7.01
N MET A 101 -19.19 3.85 8.11
CA MET A 101 -18.41 2.73 8.62
C MET A 101 -18.46 1.50 7.69
N GLN A 102 -19.57 1.27 7.02
CA GLN A 102 -19.71 0.17 6.07
C GLN A 102 -18.74 0.38 4.89
N LYS A 103 -18.69 1.59 4.33
CA LYS A 103 -17.80 1.91 3.21
C LYS A 103 -16.32 1.84 3.62
N ILE A 104 -15.99 2.27 4.84
CA ILE A 104 -14.64 2.11 5.41
C ILE A 104 -14.26 0.63 5.49
N GLN A 105 -15.16 -0.23 5.97
CA GLN A 105 -14.93 -1.67 6.06
C GLN A 105 -14.71 -2.29 4.67
N GLU A 106 -15.54 -1.95 3.67
CA GLU A 106 -15.40 -2.42 2.29
C GLU A 106 -14.04 -2.04 1.69
N ILE A 107 -13.65 -0.77 1.82
CA ILE A 107 -12.37 -0.28 1.30
C ILE A 107 -11.19 -0.95 2.01
N LEU A 108 -11.21 -0.98 3.35
CA LEU A 108 -10.14 -1.58 4.14
C LEU A 108 -10.00 -3.08 3.83
N HIS A 109 -11.10 -3.80 3.71
CA HIS A 109 -11.11 -5.21 3.36
C HIS A 109 -10.50 -5.46 1.96
N GLY A 110 -10.85 -4.63 0.97
CA GLY A 110 -10.25 -4.71 -0.36
C GLY A 110 -8.74 -4.45 -0.35
N ILE A 111 -8.27 -3.46 0.42
CA ILE A 111 -6.84 -3.18 0.61
C ILE A 111 -6.14 -4.39 1.26
N LEU A 112 -6.70 -4.93 2.33
CA LEU A 112 -6.14 -6.09 3.03
C LEU A 112 -6.09 -7.34 2.14
N LYS A 113 -7.14 -7.61 1.33
CA LYS A 113 -7.15 -8.72 0.35
C LYS A 113 -6.02 -8.57 -0.67
N GLY A 114 -5.90 -7.40 -1.29
CA GLY A 114 -4.85 -7.13 -2.27
C GLY A 114 -3.44 -7.29 -1.69
N MET A 115 -3.20 -6.70 -0.50
CA MET A 115 -1.90 -6.79 0.14
C MET A 115 -1.58 -8.18 0.68
N ASN A 116 -2.57 -8.94 1.13
CA ASN A 116 -2.37 -10.34 1.51
C ASN A 116 -1.84 -11.19 0.34
N GLU A 117 -2.38 -10.99 -0.87
CA GLU A 117 -1.86 -11.69 -2.07
C GLU A 117 -0.44 -11.24 -2.44
N CYS A 118 -0.12 -9.94 -2.30
CA CYS A 118 1.25 -9.44 -2.46
C CYS A 118 2.20 -10.12 -1.45
N HIS A 119 1.83 -10.13 -0.18
CA HIS A 119 2.66 -10.68 0.90
C HIS A 119 2.86 -12.20 0.77
N LYS A 120 1.84 -12.97 0.37
CA LYS A 120 1.97 -14.40 0.02
C LYS A 120 2.99 -14.64 -1.09
N LYS A 121 3.08 -13.74 -2.07
CA LYS A 121 4.08 -13.77 -3.15
C LYS A 121 5.42 -13.14 -2.76
N LYS A 122 5.62 -12.89 -1.45
CA LYS A 122 6.83 -12.28 -0.90
C LYS A 122 7.16 -10.91 -1.52
N CYS A 123 6.12 -10.17 -1.88
CA CYS A 123 6.22 -8.82 -2.43
C CYS A 123 5.74 -7.79 -1.40
N MET A 124 6.52 -6.73 -1.19
CA MET A 124 6.16 -5.54 -0.42
C MET A 124 5.87 -4.39 -1.38
N HIS A 125 4.83 -3.61 -1.11
CA HIS A 125 4.46 -2.44 -1.89
C HIS A 125 5.38 -1.24 -1.61
N ARG A 126 5.62 -0.93 -0.33
CA ARG A 126 6.53 0.08 0.20
C ARG A 126 6.11 1.56 0.00
N ASP A 127 5.05 1.83 -0.74
CA ASP A 127 4.50 3.18 -0.96
C ASP A 127 2.97 3.17 -0.90
N LEU A 128 2.40 2.47 0.10
CA LEU A 128 0.95 2.52 0.32
C LEU A 128 0.55 3.88 0.87
N LYS A 129 -0.40 4.52 0.19
CA LYS A 129 -1.00 5.81 0.53
C LYS A 129 -2.34 5.94 -0.20
N PRO A 130 -3.23 6.86 0.22
CA PRO A 130 -4.53 7.01 -0.43
C PRO A 130 -4.48 7.25 -1.93
N GLN A 131 -3.45 7.95 -2.44
CA GLN A 131 -3.25 8.20 -3.88
C GLN A 131 -3.00 6.92 -4.69
N ASN A 132 -2.52 5.85 -4.05
CA ASN A 132 -2.25 4.56 -4.67
C ASN A 132 -3.40 3.54 -4.49
N ILE A 133 -4.48 3.94 -3.81
CA ILE A 133 -5.71 3.16 -3.66
C ILE A 133 -6.76 3.70 -4.62
N LEU A 134 -7.06 2.94 -5.66
CA LEU A 134 -7.98 3.35 -6.72
C LEU A 134 -9.38 2.80 -6.45
N ILE A 135 -10.40 3.62 -6.71
CA ILE A 135 -11.80 3.27 -6.50
C ILE A 135 -12.52 3.36 -7.84
N SER A 136 -13.21 2.28 -8.21
CA SER A 136 -14.04 2.24 -9.41
C SER A 136 -15.44 2.81 -9.13
N LYS A 137 -16.17 3.11 -10.20
CA LYS A 137 -17.54 3.62 -10.10
C LYS A 137 -18.53 2.66 -9.42
N ASP A 138 -18.25 1.35 -9.51
CA ASP A 138 -19.00 0.29 -8.84
C ASP A 138 -18.48 0.00 -7.41
N GLY A 139 -17.60 0.85 -6.88
CA GLY A 139 -17.10 0.78 -5.50
C GLY A 139 -15.98 -0.21 -5.26
N LYS A 140 -15.47 -0.88 -6.30
CA LYS A 140 -14.34 -1.83 -6.16
C LYS A 140 -13.04 -1.09 -5.88
N VAL A 141 -12.23 -1.70 -5.01
CA VAL A 141 -10.95 -1.15 -4.56
C VAL A 141 -9.80 -1.89 -5.23
N LYS A 142 -8.85 -1.14 -5.77
CA LYS A 142 -7.63 -1.68 -6.38
C LYS A 142 -6.39 -0.93 -5.91
N ILE A 143 -5.34 -1.68 -5.64
CA ILE A 143 -4.03 -1.13 -5.31
C ILE A 143 -3.25 -0.94 -6.60
N GLY A 144 -2.71 0.27 -6.79
CA GLY A 144 -1.90 0.66 -7.94
C GLY A 144 -0.50 1.11 -7.55
N ASP A 145 0.28 1.50 -8.55
CA ASP A 145 1.65 2.04 -8.44
C ASP A 145 2.66 1.16 -7.69
N PHE A 146 3.02 0.06 -8.29
CA PHE A 146 4.06 -0.87 -7.79
C PHE A 146 5.50 -0.43 -8.14
N GLY A 147 5.72 0.83 -8.52
CA GLY A 147 7.04 1.34 -8.89
C GLY A 147 8.09 1.23 -7.79
N MET A 148 7.67 1.27 -6.52
CA MET A 148 8.54 1.09 -5.34
C MET A 148 8.57 -0.33 -4.80
N ALA A 149 7.73 -1.23 -5.30
CA ALA A 149 7.58 -2.56 -4.74
C ALA A 149 8.86 -3.42 -4.89
N ARG A 150 9.09 -4.35 -3.95
CA ARG A 150 10.24 -5.28 -3.95
C ARG A 150 9.85 -6.69 -3.49
N SER A 151 10.55 -7.68 -4.05
CA SER A 151 10.55 -9.05 -3.53
C SER A 151 11.58 -9.19 -2.41
N PHE A 152 11.30 -9.99 -1.37
CA PHE A 152 12.21 -10.32 -0.27
C PHE A 152 13.52 -11.00 -0.69
N GLN A 153 13.56 -11.61 -1.86
CA GLN A 153 14.71 -12.37 -2.34
C GLN A 153 15.88 -11.51 -2.86
N GLN A 154 15.71 -10.20 -2.93
CA GLN A 154 16.78 -9.31 -3.36
C GLN A 154 17.55 -8.82 -2.14
N LEU A 155 18.87 -9.07 -2.13
CA LEU A 155 19.82 -8.58 -1.13
C LEU A 155 19.67 -7.06 -0.91
N PRO A 156 19.92 -6.56 0.32
CA PRO A 156 19.87 -5.14 0.63
C PRO A 156 20.91 -4.40 -0.22
N GLY A 157 20.46 -3.71 -1.24
CA GLY A 157 21.27 -2.70 -1.94
C GLY A 157 20.92 -1.33 -1.39
N SER A 158 21.84 -0.38 -1.47
CA SER A 158 21.67 1.01 -1.00
C SER A 158 20.30 1.56 -1.42
N TYR A 159 19.47 1.87 -0.43
CA TYR A 159 18.15 2.44 -0.65
C TYR A 159 18.30 3.92 -0.99
N THR A 160 17.86 4.33 -2.16
CA THR A 160 17.66 5.74 -2.45
C THR A 160 16.49 6.24 -1.61
N TYR A 161 16.79 7.13 -0.68
CA TYR A 161 15.79 7.86 0.10
C TYR A 161 15.18 8.92 -0.82
N GLU A 162 14.15 8.54 -1.57
CA GLU A 162 13.39 9.50 -2.37
C GLU A 162 12.33 10.17 -1.50
N VAL A 163 11.99 11.40 -1.87
CA VAL A 163 10.97 12.24 -1.21
C VAL A 163 9.60 11.60 -1.39
N ILE A 164 9.29 10.64 -0.51
CA ILE A 164 8.01 9.94 -0.43
C ILE A 164 7.21 10.60 0.69
N THR A 165 5.92 10.67 0.55
CA THR A 165 5.01 11.15 1.61
C THR A 165 5.30 10.41 2.92
N LEU A 166 5.80 11.11 3.93
CA LEU A 166 6.24 10.54 5.20
C LEU A 166 5.08 10.01 6.06
N TRP A 167 3.88 10.54 5.86
CA TRP A 167 2.71 10.37 6.73
C TRP A 167 2.26 8.92 6.96
N TYR A 168 2.60 8.02 6.02
CA TYR A 168 2.25 6.59 6.08
C TYR A 168 3.47 5.69 6.34
N ARG A 169 4.64 6.30 6.58
CA ARG A 169 5.89 5.57 6.79
C ARG A 169 5.95 5.02 8.21
N PRO A 170 6.24 3.73 8.39
CA PRO A 170 6.36 3.12 9.70
C PRO A 170 7.59 3.62 10.46
N PRO A 171 7.55 3.59 11.82
CA PRO A 171 8.63 4.11 12.65
C PRO A 171 9.97 3.39 12.41
N GLU A 172 9.96 2.08 12.13
CA GLU A 172 11.18 1.36 11.81
C GLU A 172 11.88 1.93 10.55
N LEU A 173 11.15 2.35 9.51
CA LEU A 173 11.76 2.95 8.32
C LEU A 173 12.30 4.37 8.58
N LEU A 174 11.76 5.09 9.55
CA LEU A 174 12.27 6.40 9.98
C LEU A 174 13.60 6.25 10.74
N LEU A 175 13.81 5.10 11.40
CA LEU A 175 15.06 4.73 12.10
C LEU A 175 16.10 4.08 11.20
N LYS A 176 15.88 4.01 9.88
CA LYS A 176 16.84 3.54 8.86
C LYS A 176 17.43 2.15 9.10
N PRO A 177 16.60 1.11 9.28
CA PRO A 177 17.08 -0.23 9.56
C PRO A 177 17.77 -0.86 8.33
N SER A 178 18.65 -1.81 8.58
CA SER A 178 19.26 -2.63 7.52
C SER A 178 18.27 -3.62 6.87
N CYS A 179 17.24 -4.05 7.61
CA CYS A 179 16.24 -5.02 7.16
C CYS A 179 14.84 -4.61 7.61
N TYR A 180 13.84 -4.92 6.80
CA TYR A 180 12.41 -4.75 7.12
C TYR A 180 11.56 -5.81 6.41
N THR A 181 10.32 -5.98 6.84
CA THR A 181 9.41 -7.04 6.39
C THR A 181 8.13 -6.45 5.80
N THR A 182 7.17 -7.29 5.40
CA THR A 182 5.82 -6.88 5.00
C THR A 182 5.07 -6.05 6.04
N ALA A 183 5.51 -6.06 7.29
CA ALA A 183 4.93 -5.27 8.36
C ALA A 183 4.94 -3.76 8.07
N ILE A 184 5.85 -3.26 7.21
CA ILE A 184 5.86 -1.85 6.79
C ILE A 184 4.57 -1.46 6.05
N ASP A 185 4.07 -2.33 5.18
CA ASP A 185 2.82 -2.08 4.44
C ASP A 185 1.61 -2.12 5.37
N VAL A 186 1.64 -2.99 6.39
CA VAL A 186 0.55 -3.10 7.39
C VAL A 186 0.41 -1.82 8.22
N TRP A 187 1.51 -1.17 8.61
CA TRP A 187 1.48 0.13 9.24
C TRP A 187 0.82 1.18 8.34
N SER A 188 1.22 1.23 7.06
CA SER A 188 0.64 2.16 6.09
C SER A 188 -0.87 1.94 5.93
N ILE A 189 -1.34 0.67 5.93
CA ILE A 189 -2.77 0.33 5.95
C ILE A 189 -3.45 0.89 7.20
N GLY A 190 -2.83 0.77 8.37
CA GLY A 190 -3.34 1.36 9.62
C GLY A 190 -3.50 2.89 9.52
N CYS A 191 -2.52 3.59 8.94
CA CYS A 191 -2.60 5.04 8.71
C CYS A 191 -3.72 5.40 7.71
N ILE A 192 -3.90 4.63 6.65
CA ILE A 192 -4.99 4.83 5.67
C ILE A 192 -6.34 4.58 6.33
N PHE A 193 -6.47 3.53 7.15
CA PHE A 193 -7.69 3.24 7.91
C PHE A 193 -8.05 4.40 8.85
N ALA A 194 -7.08 4.88 9.63
CA ALA A 194 -7.27 6.03 10.50
C ALA A 194 -7.74 7.27 9.72
N GLN A 195 -7.12 7.54 8.55
CA GLN A 195 -7.49 8.67 7.71
C GLN A 195 -8.91 8.54 7.15
N MET A 196 -9.37 7.36 6.78
CA MET A 196 -10.76 7.15 6.34
C MET A 196 -11.77 7.48 7.44
N VAL A 197 -11.44 7.18 8.72
CA VAL A 197 -12.32 7.49 9.86
C VAL A 197 -12.29 8.98 10.22
N LEU A 198 -11.09 9.59 10.23
CA LEU A 198 -10.88 10.98 10.67
C LEU A 198 -11.11 12.01 9.55
N ASN A 199 -11.16 11.57 8.31
CA ASN A 199 -11.09 12.41 7.09
C ASN A 199 -9.86 13.34 7.08
N ALA A 200 -8.79 12.98 7.80
CA ALA A 200 -7.52 13.68 7.90
C ALA A 200 -6.37 12.70 8.17
N PRO A 201 -5.14 12.98 7.72
CA PRO A 201 -4.00 12.13 8.02
C PRO A 201 -3.77 11.96 9.53
N LEU A 202 -3.45 10.74 9.98
CA LEU A 202 -3.20 10.45 11.38
C LEU A 202 -1.91 11.11 11.89
N PHE A 203 -0.84 11.00 11.08
CA PHE A 203 0.48 11.55 11.38
C PHE A 203 0.97 12.38 10.20
N ALA A 204 0.85 13.71 10.23
CA ALA A 204 1.20 14.61 9.14
C ALA A 204 2.50 15.38 9.45
N GLY A 205 3.63 14.67 9.53
CA GLY A 205 4.92 15.27 9.79
C GLY A 205 5.57 15.85 8.52
N ASP A 206 6.23 17.00 8.66
CA ASP A 206 6.97 17.68 7.57
C ASP A 206 8.41 17.17 7.46
N SER A 207 8.89 16.45 8.46
CA SER A 207 10.23 15.86 8.51
C SER A 207 10.20 14.50 9.20
N GLU A 208 11.23 13.66 9.00
CA GLU A 208 11.35 12.36 9.67
C GLU A 208 11.30 12.50 11.21
N ILE A 209 11.93 13.55 11.75
CA ILE A 209 11.93 13.85 13.19
C ILE A 209 10.53 14.21 13.66
N GLN A 210 9.82 15.08 12.94
CA GLN A 210 8.46 15.47 13.29
C GLN A 210 7.50 14.31 13.15
N GLN A 211 7.63 13.50 12.09
CA GLN A 211 6.84 12.29 11.89
C GLN A 211 6.98 11.33 13.07
N MET A 212 8.23 11.10 13.52
CA MET A 212 8.50 10.26 14.68
C MET A 212 7.87 10.81 15.97
N LYS A 213 7.96 12.14 16.20
CA LYS A 213 7.31 12.78 17.36
C LYS A 213 5.79 12.67 17.32
N LEU A 214 5.17 12.75 16.14
CA LEU A 214 3.72 12.56 16.04
C LEU A 214 3.31 11.12 16.38
N ILE A 215 4.15 10.14 16.04
CA ILE A 215 3.92 8.74 16.38
C ILE A 215 4.09 8.56 17.91
N CYS A 216 5.21 8.99 18.46
CA CYS A 216 5.51 8.86 19.88
C CYS A 216 6.44 9.98 20.36
N ASP A 217 5.99 10.82 21.32
CA ASP A 217 6.76 11.97 21.80
C ASP A 217 8.03 11.56 22.54
N SER A 218 8.00 10.38 23.17
CA SER A 218 9.12 9.87 23.97
C SER A 218 10.26 9.30 23.13
N ILE A 219 10.03 9.02 21.81
CA ILE A 219 11.08 8.56 20.91
C ILE A 219 11.86 9.78 20.38
N SER A 220 13.11 9.91 20.78
CA SER A 220 13.99 10.98 20.29
C SER A 220 14.78 10.52 19.07
N SER A 221 15.04 11.46 18.12
CA SER A 221 15.82 11.21 16.91
C SER A 221 17.29 10.81 17.15
N LYS A 222 17.76 10.84 18.39
CA LYS A 222 19.11 10.43 18.76
C LYS A 222 19.23 8.93 19.09
N GLN A 223 18.11 8.21 19.17
CA GLN A 223 18.08 6.75 19.40
C GLN A 223 17.90 6.06 18.05
N ASP A 224 19.02 5.80 17.37
CA ASP A 224 19.05 5.11 16.07
C ASP A 224 18.79 3.59 16.16
N ASP A 225 18.34 3.09 17.32
CA ASP A 225 18.16 1.65 17.55
C ASP A 225 16.67 1.26 17.39
N VAL A 226 16.40 0.39 16.41
CA VAL A 226 15.07 -0.21 16.20
C VAL A 226 14.56 -0.95 17.44
N GLN A 227 15.45 -1.40 18.34
CA GLN A 227 15.09 -2.05 19.59
C GLN A 227 14.26 -1.15 20.52
N VAL A 228 14.38 0.17 20.38
CA VAL A 228 13.54 1.15 21.11
C VAL A 228 12.05 0.92 20.84
N LEU A 229 11.70 0.47 19.63
CA LEU A 229 10.32 0.18 19.25
C LEU A 229 9.72 -1.04 19.98
N SER A 230 10.56 -1.83 20.65
CA SER A 230 10.12 -2.98 21.49
C SER A 230 9.77 -2.56 22.91
N ASN A 231 9.93 -1.28 23.27
CA ASN A 231 9.59 -0.79 24.60
C ASN A 231 8.07 -0.63 24.74
N SER A 232 7.48 -1.34 25.72
CA SER A 232 6.03 -1.32 25.98
C SER A 232 5.49 0.07 26.32
N GLN A 233 6.27 0.92 26.98
CA GLN A 233 5.84 2.27 27.35
C GLN A 233 5.53 3.15 26.12
N PHE A 234 6.31 3.02 25.05
CA PHE A 234 6.05 3.75 23.80
C PHE A 234 4.79 3.24 23.10
N GLN A 235 4.57 1.92 23.14
CA GLN A 235 3.34 1.33 22.62
C GLN A 235 2.11 1.79 23.40
N GLU A 236 2.17 1.79 24.73
CA GLU A 236 1.11 2.28 25.60
C GLU A 236 0.81 3.77 25.36
N GLU A 237 1.85 4.58 25.14
CA GLU A 237 1.70 6.00 24.80
C GLU A 237 0.94 6.17 23.47
N LEU A 238 1.32 5.43 22.43
CA LEU A 238 0.63 5.45 21.15
C LEU A 238 -0.83 5.02 21.28
N GLU A 239 -1.10 3.91 21.98
CA GLU A 239 -2.46 3.41 22.18
C GLU A 239 -3.35 4.40 22.93
N ARG A 240 -2.82 5.09 23.96
CA ARG A 240 -3.53 6.14 24.65
C ARG A 240 -3.86 7.33 23.73
N LYS A 241 -2.94 7.72 22.84
CA LYS A 241 -3.20 8.76 21.82
C LYS A 241 -4.34 8.33 20.89
N LEU A 242 -4.31 7.08 20.43
CA LEU A 242 -5.37 6.53 19.57
C LEU A 242 -6.73 6.52 20.32
N ASP A 243 -6.78 6.06 21.57
CA ASP A 243 -8.01 6.08 22.38
C ASP A 243 -8.60 7.48 22.49
N GLN A 244 -7.78 8.49 22.77
CA GLN A 244 -8.21 9.88 22.86
C GLN A 244 -8.70 10.44 21.52
N GLN A 245 -8.00 10.14 20.44
CA GLN A 245 -8.30 10.69 19.12
C GLN A 245 -9.57 10.10 18.52
N PHE A 246 -9.86 8.82 18.81
CA PHE A 246 -10.99 8.10 18.22
C PHE A 246 -12.22 8.01 19.14
N GLN A 247 -12.16 8.47 20.42
CA GLN A 247 -13.24 8.36 21.39
C GLN A 247 -14.58 8.99 20.94
N ASN A 248 -14.53 10.04 20.10
CA ASN A 248 -15.71 10.78 19.62
C ASN A 248 -15.98 10.53 18.13
N THR A 249 -15.43 9.46 17.55
CA THR A 249 -15.66 9.08 16.15
C THR A 249 -16.71 7.99 16.06
N GLN A 250 -17.10 7.65 14.81
CA GLN A 250 -17.99 6.52 14.55
C GLN A 250 -17.28 5.14 14.64
N LEU A 251 -15.96 5.11 14.94
CA LEU A 251 -15.19 3.87 14.98
C LEU A 251 -15.67 2.96 16.12
N THR A 252 -16.03 1.73 15.80
CA THR A 252 -16.44 0.74 16.80
C THR A 252 -15.25 0.26 17.64
N GLN A 253 -15.53 -0.37 18.80
CA GLN A 253 -14.48 -0.94 19.65
C GLN A 253 -13.65 -1.99 18.91
N ASP A 254 -14.28 -2.86 18.10
CA ASP A 254 -13.55 -3.82 17.24
C ASP A 254 -12.70 -3.10 16.20
N GLY A 255 -13.17 -1.98 15.65
CA GLY A 255 -12.41 -1.17 14.71
C GLY A 255 -11.18 -0.52 15.35
N LEU A 256 -11.32 0.00 16.58
CA LEU A 256 -10.20 0.57 17.31
C LEU A 256 -9.18 -0.50 17.72
N ASP A 257 -9.63 -1.70 18.10
CA ASP A 257 -8.76 -2.84 18.39
C ASP A 257 -7.97 -3.27 17.12
N LEU A 258 -8.63 -3.36 15.97
CA LEU A 258 -7.93 -3.64 14.70
C LEU A 258 -6.91 -2.54 14.39
N LEU A 259 -7.27 -1.25 14.55
CA LEU A 259 -6.37 -0.13 14.30
C LEU A 259 -5.11 -0.21 15.18
N LYS A 260 -5.25 -0.48 16.48
CA LYS A 260 -4.13 -0.68 17.40
C LYS A 260 -3.23 -1.84 16.99
N LYS A 261 -3.80 -2.95 16.50
CA LYS A 261 -3.04 -4.11 16.00
C LYS A 261 -2.30 -3.83 14.70
N LEU A 262 -2.84 -2.97 13.82
CA LEU A 262 -2.17 -2.50 12.60
C LEU A 262 -1.04 -1.52 12.91
N LEU A 263 -1.17 -0.70 13.97
CA LEU A 263 -0.23 0.34 14.38
C LEU A 263 0.66 -0.09 15.57
N GLN A 264 1.01 -1.37 15.66
CA GLN A 264 2.03 -1.80 16.63
C GLN A 264 3.39 -1.22 16.26
N LEU A 265 4.08 -0.57 17.22
CA LEU A 265 5.41 0.02 17.01
C LEU A 265 6.43 -1.06 16.64
N ASN A 266 6.41 -2.17 17.40
CA ASN A 266 7.24 -3.33 17.06
C ASN A 266 6.66 -4.06 15.84
N PRO A 267 7.37 -4.10 14.69
CA PRO A 267 6.88 -4.75 13.48
C PRO A 267 6.61 -6.25 13.66
N VAL A 268 7.24 -6.92 14.63
CA VAL A 268 7.01 -8.35 14.92
C VAL A 268 5.64 -8.60 15.55
N ASN A 269 5.14 -7.64 16.35
CA ASN A 269 3.85 -7.74 17.02
C ASN A 269 2.69 -7.25 16.13
N ARG A 270 3.01 -6.65 14.98
CA ARG A 270 2.02 -6.09 14.06
C ARG A 270 1.23 -7.21 13.40
N ILE A 271 -0.10 -7.11 13.41
CA ILE A 271 -1.00 -8.10 12.79
C ILE A 271 -0.66 -8.27 11.29
N SER A 272 -0.73 -9.48 10.77
CA SER A 272 -0.60 -9.70 9.32
C SER A 272 -1.90 -9.34 8.58
N CYS A 273 -1.82 -9.10 7.25
CA CYS A 273 -3.02 -8.87 6.44
C CYS A 273 -3.97 -10.09 6.49
N GLN A 274 -3.43 -11.31 6.57
CA GLN A 274 -4.22 -12.53 6.67
C GLN A 274 -5.01 -12.60 7.99
N GLU A 275 -4.40 -12.25 9.10
CA GLU A 275 -5.07 -12.21 10.41
C GLU A 275 -6.06 -11.06 10.49
N ALA A 276 -5.71 -9.88 9.95
CA ALA A 276 -6.57 -8.70 9.91
C ALA A 276 -7.88 -8.97 9.13
N LEU A 277 -7.83 -9.73 8.04
CA LEU A 277 -9.03 -10.14 7.29
C LEU A 277 -10.01 -11.00 8.11
N ARG A 278 -9.53 -11.68 9.18
CA ARG A 278 -10.36 -12.51 10.08
C ARG A 278 -10.80 -11.77 11.34
N HIS A 279 -10.45 -10.48 11.45
CA HIS A 279 -10.73 -9.69 12.64
C HIS A 279 -12.23 -9.48 12.86
N PRO A 280 -12.73 -9.46 14.12
CA PRO A 280 -14.14 -9.21 14.45
C PRO A 280 -14.75 -7.97 13.80
N PHE A 281 -13.94 -6.95 13.49
CA PHE A 281 -14.37 -5.74 12.80
C PHE A 281 -15.12 -6.02 11.48
N PHE A 282 -14.83 -7.13 10.78
CA PHE A 282 -15.47 -7.50 9.52
C PHE A 282 -16.63 -8.49 9.64
N LYS A 283 -16.98 -9.00 10.84
CA LYS A 283 -17.95 -10.08 11.03
C LYS A 283 -19.35 -9.81 10.45
N ASN A 284 -19.78 -8.56 10.39
CA ASN A 284 -21.13 -8.19 9.98
C ASN A 284 -21.20 -7.58 8.57
N THR A 285 -20.10 -7.54 7.85
CA THR A 285 -19.98 -6.75 6.61
C THR A 285 -19.86 -7.63 5.36
N LEU A 286 -19.44 -8.88 5.52
CA LEU A 286 -19.05 -9.73 4.39
C LEU A 286 -19.68 -11.11 4.54
N GLU A 287 -20.20 -11.66 3.42
CA GLU A 287 -20.54 -13.08 3.36
C GLU A 287 -19.28 -13.91 3.70
N PRO A 288 -19.42 -15.02 4.44
CA PRO A 288 -18.28 -15.84 4.79
C PRO A 288 -17.62 -16.36 3.52
N ASP A 289 -16.42 -15.86 3.20
CA ASP A 289 -15.57 -16.49 2.20
C ASP A 289 -15.40 -17.96 2.60
N VAL A 290 -15.66 -18.87 1.67
CA VAL A 290 -15.49 -20.31 1.84
C VAL A 290 -14.10 -20.56 2.44
N VAL A 291 -14.08 -21.07 3.65
CA VAL A 291 -12.84 -21.43 4.36
C VAL A 291 -12.21 -22.57 3.58
N ASP A 292 -11.08 -22.31 2.93
CA ASP A 292 -10.26 -23.36 2.33
C ASP A 292 -9.61 -24.17 3.47
N GLU A 293 -10.18 -25.36 3.77
CA GLU A 293 -9.79 -26.22 4.88
C GLU A 293 -8.38 -26.84 4.77
N ASN A 294 -7.61 -26.49 3.74
CA ASN A 294 -6.31 -27.11 3.45
C ASN A 294 -5.09 -26.48 4.14
N MET A 295 -5.23 -25.56 5.11
CA MET A 295 -4.10 -24.90 5.78
C MET A 295 -3.64 -25.53 7.11
N GLY A 296 -3.98 -26.82 7.36
CA GLY A 296 -3.46 -27.56 8.52
C GLY A 296 -1.99 -28.02 8.44
N LEU A 297 -1.34 -27.91 7.28
CA LEU A 297 -0.04 -28.56 7.03
C LEU A 297 1.21 -27.68 7.21
N LEU A 298 1.06 -26.39 7.47
CA LEU A 298 2.23 -25.50 7.64
C LEU A 298 2.69 -25.29 9.09
N SER A 299 1.88 -25.68 10.08
CA SER A 299 2.29 -25.58 11.50
C SER A 299 3.30 -26.67 11.92
N GLU A 300 3.44 -27.76 11.18
CA GLU A 300 4.41 -28.83 11.48
C GLU A 300 5.82 -28.55 10.97
N TYR A 301 5.98 -27.66 9.98
CA TYR A 301 7.31 -27.39 9.39
C TYR A 301 8.24 -26.54 10.28
N PHE A 302 7.68 -25.78 11.23
CA PHE A 302 8.48 -24.94 12.15
C PHE A 302 8.82 -25.61 13.49
N LYS A 303 8.37 -26.86 13.74
CA LYS A 303 8.72 -27.61 14.95
C LYS A 303 9.96 -28.51 14.83
N VAL A 304 10.61 -28.56 13.68
CA VAL A 304 11.74 -29.49 13.42
C VAL A 304 13.11 -28.79 13.39
N GLN A 305 13.18 -27.48 13.66
CA GLN A 305 14.48 -26.78 13.81
C GLN A 305 14.48 -25.94 15.10
N GLN A 306 14.39 -26.60 16.22
CA GLN A 306 14.92 -26.17 17.51
C GLN A 306 15.90 -27.21 18.01
#